data_163ad6ba6643f75d10e901928aeac7f1
#
_entry.id   163ad6ba6643f75d10e901928aeac7f1
#
_cell.length_a   1.000
_cell.length_b   1.000
_cell.length_c   1.000
_cell.angle_alpha   90.00
_cell.angle_beta   90.00
_cell.angle_gamma   90.00
#
_symmetry.space_group_name_H-M   'P 1'
#
loop_
_entity.id
_entity.type
_entity.pdbx_description
1 polymer ?
#
loop_
_entity_poly.entity_id
_entity_poly.type
_entity_poly.pdbx_seq_one_letter_code
_entity_poly.pdbx_strand_id
1 'polypeptide(L)'
;MGRSHYYVMFDGGAWKIQCDGENSEPYPERRVAFRDAVALAHLDDDNGREAAVIVQGDDAMFRPAWESRKDPYPPPLVPEL
;
A
#
# COMPACT_ATOMS: atom_id res chain seq x y z
N MET A 1 1.51 -4.99 -19.85
CA MET A 1 1.79 -4.83 -18.73
C MET A 1 0.98 -3.99 -17.82
N GLY A 2 0.40 -4.49 -16.87
CA GLY A 2 -0.43 -3.78 -15.93
C GLY A 2 0.37 -3.12 -14.83
N ARG A 3 -0.33 -2.34 -14.04
CA ARG A 3 0.19 -1.74 -12.83
C ARG A 3 -0.31 -2.55 -11.66
N SER A 4 0.57 -2.82 -10.69
CA SER A 4 0.16 -3.48 -9.46
C SER A 4 -0.48 -2.46 -8.52
N HIS A 5 -1.56 -2.85 -7.85
CA HIS A 5 -2.22 -1.99 -6.87
C HIS A 5 -2.25 -2.72 -5.54
N TYR A 6 -1.67 -2.09 -4.53
CA TYR A 6 -1.67 -2.62 -3.18
C TYR A 6 -2.63 -1.79 -2.35
N TYR A 7 -3.65 -2.43 -1.81
CA TYR A 7 -4.66 -1.74 -1.03
C TYR A 7 -4.43 -2.01 0.45
N VAL A 8 -4.21 -0.95 1.21
CA VAL A 8 -4.08 -1.04 2.66
C VAL A 8 -5.47 -0.77 3.21
N MET A 9 -6.09 -1.77 3.80
CA MET A 9 -7.49 -1.68 4.19
C MET A 9 -7.74 -2.27 5.56
N PHE A 10 -8.78 -1.78 6.22
CA PHE A 10 -9.18 -2.26 7.53
C PHE A 10 -10.30 -3.27 7.36
N ASP A 11 -10.12 -4.45 7.94
CA ASP A 11 -11.07 -5.51 7.80
C ASP A 11 -10.99 -6.44 9.00
N GLY A 12 -12.14 -6.68 9.65
CA GLY A 12 -12.20 -7.63 10.76
C GLY A 12 -11.35 -7.24 11.95
N GLY A 13 -11.17 -5.95 12.20
CA GLY A 13 -10.41 -5.48 13.36
C GLY A 13 -8.92 -5.39 13.14
N ALA A 14 -8.44 -5.56 11.91
CA ALA A 14 -7.02 -5.48 11.61
C ALA A 14 -6.81 -4.85 10.25
N TRP A 15 -5.61 -4.34 10.00
CA TRP A 15 -5.22 -3.79 8.72
C TRP A 15 -4.61 -4.88 7.86
N LYS A 16 -4.91 -4.86 6.58
CA LYS A 16 -4.41 -5.87 5.65
C LYS A 16 -3.96 -5.20 4.36
N ILE A 17 -3.07 -5.88 3.64
CA ILE A 17 -2.67 -5.48 2.31
C ILE A 17 -3.33 -6.44 1.34
N GLN A 18 -4.08 -5.91 0.37
CA GLN A 18 -4.70 -6.72 -0.65
C GLN A 18 -4.09 -6.42 -2.01
N CYS A 19 -3.70 -7.45 -2.74
CA CYS A 19 -3.18 -7.31 -4.09
C CYS A 19 -3.67 -8.49 -4.92
N ASP A 20 -4.28 -8.19 -6.06
CA ASP A 20 -4.77 -9.23 -6.98
C ASP A 20 -5.69 -10.24 -6.31
N GLY A 21 -6.51 -9.75 -5.38
CA GLY A 21 -7.49 -10.59 -4.70
C GLY A 21 -6.94 -11.39 -3.53
N GLU A 22 -5.63 -11.28 -3.26
CA GLU A 22 -5.02 -11.98 -2.14
C GLU A 22 -4.75 -11.02 -1.00
N ASN A 23 -5.00 -11.48 0.21
CA ASN A 23 -4.80 -10.68 1.41
C ASN A 23 -3.54 -11.11 2.15
N SER A 24 -2.83 -10.13 2.70
CA SER A 24 -1.69 -10.41 3.56
C SER A 24 -2.16 -10.87 4.93
N GLU A 25 -1.20 -11.22 5.79
CA GLU A 25 -1.47 -11.40 7.20
C GLU A 25 -1.86 -10.06 7.82
N PRO A 26 -2.58 -10.09 8.95
CA PRO A 26 -3.05 -8.84 9.55
C PRO A 26 -1.92 -8.03 10.17
N TYR A 27 -2.11 -6.71 10.16
CA TYR A 27 -1.20 -5.76 10.77
C TYR A 27 -1.91 -5.02 11.88
N PRO A 28 -1.21 -4.67 12.96
CA PRO A 28 -1.84 -3.96 14.07
C PRO A 28 -2.14 -2.48 13.74
N GLU A 29 -1.37 -1.86 12.85
CA GLU A 29 -1.51 -0.44 12.56
C GLU A 29 -1.45 -0.18 11.08
N ARG A 30 -2.18 0.86 10.66
CA ARG A 30 -2.21 1.27 9.26
C ARG A 30 -0.82 1.61 8.73
N ARG A 31 -0.04 2.36 9.51
CA ARG A 31 1.27 2.80 9.02
C ARG A 31 2.24 1.64 8.81
N VAL A 32 2.10 0.58 9.60
CA VAL A 32 2.95 -0.61 9.43
C VAL A 32 2.57 -1.33 8.14
N ALA A 33 1.27 -1.49 7.90
CA ALA A 33 0.78 -2.08 6.66
C ALA A 33 1.20 -1.23 5.46
N PHE A 34 1.07 0.09 5.58
CA PHE A 34 1.47 0.99 4.50
C PHE A 34 2.94 0.84 4.16
N ARG A 35 3.79 0.81 5.18
CA ARG A 35 5.23 0.70 4.95
C ARG A 35 5.58 -0.59 4.22
N ASP A 36 4.96 -1.70 4.63
CA ASP A 36 5.22 -2.97 3.97
C ASP A 36 4.65 -2.99 2.56
N ALA A 37 3.50 -2.37 2.34
CA ALA A 37 2.92 -2.27 1.00
C ALA A 37 3.83 -1.49 0.07
N VAL A 38 4.41 -0.39 0.56
CA VAL A 38 5.34 0.41 -0.25
C VAL A 38 6.58 -0.42 -0.60
N ALA A 39 7.07 -1.22 0.34
CA ALA A 39 8.23 -2.07 0.08
C ALA A 39 7.92 -3.09 -1.03
N LEU A 40 6.73 -3.67 -1.00
CA LEU A 40 6.31 -4.60 -2.05
C LEU A 40 6.17 -3.90 -3.40
N ALA A 41 5.58 -2.71 -3.39
CA ALA A 41 5.40 -1.92 -4.60
C ALA A 41 6.76 -1.51 -5.19
N HIS A 42 7.70 -1.15 -4.33
CA HIS A 42 9.04 -0.78 -4.77
C HIS A 42 9.75 -1.98 -5.40
N LEU A 43 9.54 -3.16 -4.84
CA LEU A 43 10.12 -4.37 -5.38
C LEU A 43 9.57 -4.66 -6.78
N ASP A 44 8.27 -4.43 -6.99
CA ASP A 44 7.68 -4.57 -8.31
C ASP A 44 8.32 -3.59 -9.29
N ASP A 45 8.55 -2.35 -8.85
CA ASP A 45 9.16 -1.34 -9.70
C ASP A 45 10.59 -1.74 -10.08
N ASP A 46 11.33 -2.33 -9.14
CA ASP A 46 12.68 -2.82 -9.44
C ASP A 46 12.65 -3.91 -10.50
N ASN A 47 11.54 -4.62 -10.59
CA ASN A 47 11.36 -5.66 -11.60
C ASN A 47 10.70 -5.13 -12.87
N GLY A 48 10.61 -3.82 -13.02
CA GLY A 48 10.10 -3.19 -14.22
C GLY A 48 8.59 -3.03 -14.26
N ARG A 49 7.91 -3.22 -13.14
CA ARG A 49 6.46 -3.17 -13.09
C ARG A 49 6.00 -2.01 -12.22
N GLU A 50 5.28 -1.07 -12.81
CA GLU A 50 4.75 0.04 -12.04
C GLU A 50 3.81 -0.44 -10.95
N ALA A 51 3.80 0.25 -9.83
CA ALA A 51 2.97 -0.12 -8.70
C ALA A 51 2.50 1.12 -7.95
N ALA A 52 1.36 0.98 -7.29
CA ALA A 52 0.80 2.05 -6.47
C ALA A 52 0.26 1.46 -5.18
N VAL A 53 0.27 2.27 -4.13
CA VAL A 53 -0.30 1.89 -2.83
C VAL A 53 -1.47 2.81 -2.56
N ILE A 54 -2.63 2.22 -2.34
CA ILE A 54 -3.87 2.94 -2.06
C ILE A 54 -4.25 2.60 -0.62
N VAL A 55 -4.53 3.63 0.18
CA VAL A 55 -4.76 3.44 1.61
C VAL A 55 -6.15 3.88 1.98
N GLN A 56 -6.80 3.09 2.82
CA GLN A 56 -8.10 3.41 3.36
C GLN A 56 -7.95 4.37 4.54
N GLY A 57 -8.64 5.49 4.49
CA GLY A 57 -8.61 6.47 5.56
C GLY A 57 -9.59 6.14 6.67
N ASP A 58 -9.62 7.03 7.68
CA ASP A 58 -10.54 6.88 8.82
C ASP A 58 -12.00 6.98 8.38
N ASP A 59 -12.26 7.62 7.25
CA ASP A 59 -13.60 7.75 6.69
C ASP A 59 -13.98 6.58 5.79
N ALA A 60 -13.18 5.53 5.79
CA ALA A 60 -13.34 4.34 4.96
C ALA A 60 -13.15 4.57 3.46
N MET A 61 -12.74 5.77 3.08
CA MET A 61 -12.47 6.08 1.67
C MET A 61 -11.03 5.71 1.31
N PHE A 62 -10.84 5.25 0.08
CA PHE A 62 -9.51 4.87 -0.40
C PHE A 62 -8.88 6.04 -1.16
N ARG A 63 -7.58 6.28 -0.89
CA ARG A 63 -6.84 7.35 -1.54
C ARG A 63 -5.46 6.85 -1.92
N PRO A 64 -4.94 7.25 -3.09
CA PRO A 64 -3.55 6.90 -3.43
C PRO A 64 -2.59 7.58 -2.46
N ALA A 65 -1.64 6.82 -1.96
CA ALA A 65 -0.69 7.31 -0.97
C ALA A 65 0.75 7.23 -1.45
N TRP A 66 1.06 6.32 -2.36
CA TRP A 66 2.42 6.19 -2.90
C TRP A 66 2.34 5.58 -4.29
N GLU A 67 3.15 6.10 -5.21
CA GLU A 67 3.24 5.58 -6.57
C GLU A 67 4.70 5.43 -6.95
N SER A 68 5.03 4.30 -7.56
CA SER A 68 6.37 4.08 -8.07
C SER A 68 6.67 5.11 -9.15
N ARG A 69 7.94 5.53 -9.24
CA ARG A 69 8.41 6.48 -10.24
C ARG A 69 7.89 7.90 -10.06
N LYS A 70 7.01 8.12 -9.07
CA LYS A 70 6.54 9.46 -8.73
C LYS A 70 6.97 9.87 -7.33
N ASP A 71 6.94 8.94 -6.40
CA ASP A 71 7.21 9.22 -4.99
C ASP A 71 8.54 8.60 -4.58
N PRO A 72 9.27 9.21 -3.65
CA PRO A 72 10.56 8.69 -3.21
C PRO A 72 10.41 7.40 -2.42
N TYR A 73 11.47 6.60 -2.43
CA TYR A 73 11.52 5.39 -1.62
C TYR A 73 12.80 5.42 -0.78
N PRO A 74 12.70 5.18 0.53
CA PRO A 74 11.45 5.01 1.28
C PRO A 74 10.71 6.33 1.39
N PRO A 75 9.38 6.30 1.62
CA PRO A 75 8.63 7.54 1.75
C PRO A 75 9.10 8.29 3.00
N PRO A 76 9.25 9.61 2.91
CA PRO A 76 9.77 10.38 4.03
C PRO A 76 8.82 10.38 5.23
N LEU A 77 7.52 10.28 4.98
CA LEU A 77 6.51 10.28 6.03
C LEU A 77 5.44 9.26 5.70
N VAL A 78 4.88 8.65 6.76
CA VAL A 78 3.71 7.82 6.61
C VAL A 78 2.51 8.75 6.53
N PRO A 79 1.62 8.59 5.54
CA PRO A 79 0.49 9.50 5.39
C PRO A 79 -0.42 9.48 6.60
N GLU A 80 -0.93 10.66 6.94
CA GLU A 80 -1.99 10.78 7.94
C GLU A 80 -3.28 10.96 7.18
N LEU A 81 -4.15 9.99 7.28
CA LEU A 81 -5.35 9.95 6.49
C LEU A 81 -6.62 10.19 7.30
#